data_a995dead08d819308eca3dd1b8397711
#
_entry.id   a995dead08d819308eca3dd1b8397711
#
_cell.length_a   1.000
_cell.length_b   1.000
_cell.length_c   1.000
_cell.angle_alpha   90.00
_cell.angle_beta   90.00
_cell.angle_gamma   90.00
#
_symmetry.space_group_name_H-M   'P 1'
#
loop_
_entity.id
_entity.type
_entity.pdbx_description
1 polymer ?
#
loop_
_entity_poly.entity_id
_entity_poly.type
_entity_poly.pdbx_seq_one_letter_code
_entity_poly.pdbx_strand_id
1 'polypeptide(L)'
;TVGHNLMHNHAYAASRFDQAVENLAHLVPILKEGNLDEFVSLVESEALTLHAMMLTSKPYFILMKPNTLKIIDKIWEYRRDTSIPVCFTLDAGANVHVLYPKKDKEAVQEFIKNDLSIYCQDNRYIFDNVGNGAIKL
;
A
#
# COMPACT_ATOMS: atom_id res chain seq x y z
N THR A 1 2.69 20.31 -0.34
CA THR A 1 3.91 19.49 -0.16
C THR A 1 4.75 19.47 -1.45
N VAL A 2 6.03 19.10 -1.35
CA VAL A 2 6.93 18.98 -2.51
C VAL A 2 6.34 18.05 -3.57
N GLY A 3 5.80 16.89 -3.17
CA GLY A 3 5.17 15.93 -4.09
C GLY A 3 4.01 16.52 -4.88
N HIS A 4 3.13 17.29 -4.25
CA HIS A 4 2.02 17.94 -4.95
C HIS A 4 2.50 18.95 -5.99
N ASN A 5 3.53 19.73 -5.67
CA ASN A 5 4.08 20.70 -6.62
C ASN A 5 4.72 20.05 -7.84
N LEU A 6 5.32 18.86 -7.67
CA LEU A 6 5.93 18.10 -8.75
C LEU A 6 4.90 17.55 -9.76
N MET A 7 3.62 17.44 -9.36
CA MET A 7 2.57 16.92 -10.24
C MET A 7 2.07 17.95 -11.27
N HIS A 8 2.20 19.26 -11.02
CA HIS A 8 1.64 20.30 -11.91
C HIS A 8 2.12 20.21 -13.37
N ASN A 9 3.35 19.78 -13.59
CA ASN A 9 3.96 19.67 -14.92
C ASN A 9 4.41 18.24 -15.25
N HIS A 10 3.88 17.23 -14.54
CA HIS A 10 4.25 15.86 -14.77
C HIS A 10 3.57 15.29 -16.02
N ALA A 11 4.32 14.60 -16.87
CA ALA A 11 3.83 14.08 -18.16
C ALA A 11 2.60 13.16 -18.04
N TYR A 12 2.46 12.47 -16.91
CA TYR A 12 1.38 11.50 -16.65
C TYR A 12 0.34 11.99 -15.66
N ALA A 13 0.36 13.28 -15.24
CA ALA A 13 -0.52 13.79 -14.20
C ALA A 13 -2.01 13.64 -14.54
N ALA A 14 -2.41 14.00 -15.76
CA ALA A 14 -3.80 13.90 -16.19
C ALA A 14 -4.33 12.46 -16.07
N SER A 15 -3.62 11.50 -16.69
CA SER A 15 -4.00 10.08 -16.62
C SER A 15 -4.02 9.53 -15.19
N ARG A 16 -3.12 10.01 -14.33
CA ARG A 16 -3.10 9.60 -12.91
C ARG A 16 -4.30 10.14 -12.15
N PHE A 17 -4.74 11.38 -12.43
CA PHE A 17 -5.93 11.94 -11.80
C PHE A 17 -7.20 11.21 -12.24
N ASP A 18 -7.32 10.90 -13.53
CA ASP A 18 -8.44 10.11 -14.05
C ASP A 18 -8.47 8.71 -13.38
N GLN A 19 -7.33 8.03 -13.34
CA GLN A 19 -7.17 6.75 -12.65
C GLN A 19 -7.60 6.82 -11.18
N ALA A 20 -7.23 7.88 -10.45
CA ALA A 20 -7.61 8.03 -9.04
C ALA A 20 -9.13 8.13 -8.84
N VAL A 21 -9.81 8.83 -9.74
CA VAL A 21 -11.27 8.95 -9.72
C VAL A 21 -11.94 7.61 -10.03
N GLU A 22 -11.46 6.90 -11.04
CA GLU A 22 -11.95 5.58 -11.42
C GLU A 22 -11.72 4.56 -10.30
N ASN A 23 -10.52 4.51 -9.73
CA ASN A 23 -10.19 3.60 -8.64
C ASN A 23 -11.04 3.86 -7.39
N LEU A 24 -11.32 5.13 -7.07
CA LEU A 24 -12.23 5.46 -5.97
C LEU A 24 -13.66 4.96 -6.23
N ALA A 25 -14.13 5.09 -7.47
CA ALA A 25 -15.45 4.59 -7.87
C ALA A 25 -15.53 3.06 -7.79
N HIS A 26 -14.44 2.35 -8.12
CA HIS A 26 -14.35 0.89 -8.00
C HIS A 26 -14.18 0.41 -6.56
N LEU A 27 -13.45 1.14 -5.72
CA LEU A 27 -13.18 0.75 -4.32
C LEU A 27 -14.46 0.57 -3.50
N VAL A 28 -15.45 1.44 -3.70
CA VAL A 28 -16.70 1.40 -2.91
C VAL A 28 -17.49 0.10 -3.12
N PRO A 29 -17.79 -0.35 -4.36
CA PRO A 29 -18.43 -1.65 -4.56
C PRO A 29 -17.56 -2.83 -4.10
N ILE A 30 -16.25 -2.82 -4.37
CA ILE A 30 -15.31 -3.87 -3.91
C ILE A 30 -15.42 -4.08 -2.39
N LEU A 31 -15.43 -3.00 -1.62
CA LEU A 31 -15.57 -3.07 -0.16
C LEU A 31 -16.94 -3.57 0.28
N LYS A 32 -18.01 -3.19 -0.43
CA LYS A 32 -19.39 -3.65 -0.11
C LYS A 32 -19.59 -5.13 -0.40
N GLU A 33 -18.99 -5.63 -1.46
CA GLU A 33 -19.08 -7.01 -1.91
C GLU A 33 -18.11 -7.93 -1.18
N GLY A 34 -17.06 -7.35 -0.56
CA GLY A 34 -15.99 -8.09 0.11
C GLY A 34 -15.08 -8.83 -0.87
N ASN A 35 -14.93 -8.33 -2.10
CA ASN A 35 -14.06 -8.90 -3.11
C ASN A 35 -12.58 -8.59 -2.79
N LEU A 36 -11.95 -9.51 -2.06
CA LEU A 36 -10.59 -9.31 -1.57
C LEU A 36 -9.54 -9.34 -2.68
N ASP A 37 -9.73 -10.09 -3.75
CA ASP A 37 -8.77 -10.16 -4.86
C ASP A 37 -8.72 -8.84 -5.63
N GLU A 38 -9.86 -8.24 -5.92
CA GLU A 38 -9.94 -6.92 -6.52
C GLU A 38 -9.43 -5.83 -5.57
N PHE A 39 -9.71 -5.95 -4.27
CA PHE A 39 -9.19 -5.03 -3.25
C PHE A 39 -7.67 -5.02 -3.24
N VAL A 40 -7.04 -6.20 -3.17
CA VAL A 40 -5.57 -6.36 -3.21
C VAL A 40 -4.99 -5.71 -4.45
N SER A 41 -5.53 -6.03 -5.62
CA SER A 41 -5.06 -5.50 -6.91
C SER A 41 -5.14 -3.98 -6.97
N LEU A 42 -6.28 -3.41 -6.56
CA LEU A 42 -6.51 -1.96 -6.61
C LEU A 42 -5.61 -1.21 -5.64
N VAL A 43 -5.51 -1.67 -4.39
CA VAL A 43 -4.74 -0.98 -3.34
C VAL A 43 -3.25 -0.98 -3.64
N GLU A 44 -2.69 -2.11 -4.09
CA GLU A 44 -1.28 -2.19 -4.47
C GLU A 44 -0.98 -1.35 -5.72
N SER A 45 -1.86 -1.37 -6.72
CA SER A 45 -1.75 -0.53 -7.92
C SER A 45 -1.73 0.97 -7.57
N GLU A 46 -2.62 1.42 -6.68
CA GLU A 46 -2.65 2.81 -6.20
C GLU A 46 -1.33 3.21 -5.55
N ALA A 47 -0.83 2.41 -4.62
CA ALA A 47 0.43 2.66 -3.94
C ALA A 47 1.60 2.74 -4.92
N LEU A 48 1.74 1.77 -5.81
CA LEU A 48 2.85 1.70 -6.75
C LEU A 48 2.78 2.79 -7.82
N THR A 49 1.59 3.14 -8.30
CA THR A 49 1.41 4.21 -9.30
C THR A 49 1.80 5.56 -8.72
N LEU A 50 1.43 5.87 -7.48
CA LEU A 50 1.84 7.10 -6.81
C LEU A 50 3.36 7.21 -6.71
N HIS A 51 4.03 6.12 -6.31
CA HIS A 51 5.49 6.09 -6.22
C HIS A 51 6.17 6.17 -7.59
N ALA A 52 5.60 5.56 -8.64
CA ALA A 52 6.07 5.68 -10.00
C ALA A 52 6.03 7.13 -10.51
N MET A 53 4.97 7.89 -10.17
CA MET A 53 4.89 9.32 -10.47
C MET A 53 6.05 10.11 -9.84
N MET A 54 6.40 9.80 -8.60
CA MET A 54 7.51 10.46 -7.92
C MET A 54 8.86 10.08 -8.50
N LEU A 55 9.06 8.82 -8.85
CA LEU A 55 10.26 8.32 -9.52
C LEU A 55 10.52 8.99 -10.88
N THR A 56 9.48 9.40 -11.58
CA THR A 56 9.53 10.01 -12.90
C THR A 56 9.38 11.53 -12.88
N SER A 57 9.23 12.16 -11.71
CA SER A 57 9.13 13.61 -11.55
C SER A 57 10.44 14.33 -11.87
N LYS A 58 10.39 15.65 -12.03
CA LYS A 58 11.56 16.51 -12.22
C LYS A 58 11.59 17.64 -11.18
N PRO A 59 12.50 17.60 -10.21
CA PRO A 59 13.57 16.60 -9.99
C PRO A 59 12.98 15.23 -9.56
N TYR A 60 13.77 14.17 -9.75
CA TYR A 60 13.39 12.82 -9.31
C TYR A 60 13.22 12.78 -7.79
N PHE A 61 12.19 12.05 -7.34
CA PHE A 61 11.89 11.96 -5.93
C PHE A 61 11.63 10.49 -5.54
N ILE A 62 12.56 9.89 -4.81
CA ILE A 62 12.50 8.48 -4.40
C ILE A 62 12.16 8.42 -2.93
N LEU A 63 10.98 7.85 -2.60
CA LEU A 63 10.50 7.67 -1.24
C LEU A 63 10.78 6.26 -0.71
N MET A 64 10.69 5.25 -1.58
CA MET A 64 10.96 3.87 -1.20
C MET A 64 12.45 3.66 -0.89
N LYS A 65 12.73 2.87 0.13
CA LYS A 65 14.07 2.40 0.50
C LYS A 65 14.27 0.96 0.06
N PRO A 66 15.51 0.43 0.04
CA PRO A 66 15.75 -0.96 -0.31
C PRO A 66 14.91 -1.95 0.53
N ASN A 67 14.75 -1.70 1.82
CA ASN A 67 13.93 -2.56 2.68
C ASN A 67 12.43 -2.45 2.39
N THR A 68 11.93 -1.31 1.89
CA THR A 68 10.55 -1.19 1.40
C THR A 68 10.28 -2.21 0.30
N LEU A 69 11.19 -2.30 -0.69
CA LEU A 69 11.08 -3.28 -1.78
C LEU A 69 11.19 -4.72 -1.28
N LYS A 70 12.08 -4.98 -0.32
CA LYS A 70 12.20 -6.32 0.30
C LYS A 70 10.92 -6.77 0.99
N ILE A 71 10.27 -5.87 1.71
CA ILE A 71 8.98 -6.15 2.37
C ILE A 71 7.90 -6.45 1.31
N ILE A 72 7.83 -5.65 0.23
CA ILE A 72 6.87 -5.87 -0.86
C ILE A 72 7.08 -7.24 -1.51
N ASP A 73 8.32 -7.59 -1.87
CA ASP A 73 8.65 -8.89 -2.46
C ASP A 73 8.21 -10.03 -1.54
N LYS A 74 8.47 -9.93 -0.23
CA LYS A 74 8.08 -10.93 0.77
C LYS A 74 6.56 -11.07 0.92
N ILE A 75 5.81 -9.97 0.84
CA ILE A 75 4.34 -10.00 0.85
C ILE A 75 3.81 -10.74 -0.37
N TRP A 76 4.36 -10.48 -1.55
CA TRP A 76 3.98 -11.17 -2.79
C TRP A 76 4.33 -12.66 -2.76
N GLU A 77 5.51 -13.04 -2.25
CA GLU A 77 5.90 -14.44 -2.03
C GLU A 77 4.91 -15.14 -1.09
N TYR A 78 4.69 -14.58 0.09
CA TYR A 78 3.80 -15.15 1.09
C TYR A 78 2.37 -15.33 0.57
N ARG A 79 1.81 -14.32 -0.11
CA ARG A 79 0.48 -14.41 -0.72
C ARG A 79 0.41 -15.51 -1.77
N ARG A 80 1.41 -15.64 -2.63
CA ARG A 80 1.47 -16.68 -3.66
C ARG A 80 1.51 -18.08 -3.03
N ASP A 81 2.30 -18.25 -1.99
CA ASP A 81 2.58 -19.56 -1.39
C ASP A 81 1.46 -20.04 -0.46
N THR A 82 0.71 -19.12 0.15
CA THR A 82 -0.35 -19.42 1.12
C THR A 82 -1.77 -19.18 0.61
N SER A 83 -1.93 -18.42 -0.47
CA SER A 83 -3.23 -17.91 -0.95
C SER A 83 -3.96 -17.02 0.07
N ILE A 84 -3.30 -16.55 1.13
CA ILE A 84 -3.86 -15.59 2.07
C ILE A 84 -3.87 -14.20 1.41
N PRO A 85 -5.01 -13.48 1.37
CA PRO A 85 -5.13 -12.19 0.68
C PRO A 85 -4.52 -11.04 1.51
N VAL A 86 -3.23 -11.14 1.81
CA VAL A 86 -2.43 -10.06 2.40
C VAL A 86 -1.94 -9.12 1.30
N CYS A 87 -2.02 -7.83 1.54
CA CYS A 87 -1.51 -6.82 0.61
C CYS A 87 -0.83 -5.66 1.36
N PHE A 88 -0.31 -4.71 0.60
CA PHE A 88 0.30 -3.52 1.15
C PHE A 88 -0.28 -2.24 0.55
N THR A 89 -0.15 -1.16 1.31
CA THR A 89 -0.23 0.21 0.79
C THR A 89 0.94 1.03 1.30
N LEU A 90 1.23 2.11 0.62
CA LEU A 90 2.33 3.03 0.92
C LEU A 90 1.80 4.44 1.00
N ASP A 91 2.25 5.18 2.01
CA ASP A 91 2.10 6.63 2.08
C ASP A 91 3.26 7.34 1.37
N ALA A 92 3.34 8.65 1.53
CA ALA A 92 4.45 9.46 1.01
C ALA A 92 5.74 9.23 1.83
N GLY A 93 6.22 7.99 1.88
CA GLY A 93 7.38 7.58 2.66
C GLY A 93 7.87 6.16 2.35
N ALA A 94 8.73 5.65 3.22
CA ALA A 94 9.30 4.31 3.10
C ALA A 94 8.52 3.25 3.91
N ASN A 95 7.55 3.67 4.72
CA ASN A 95 6.79 2.78 5.59
C ASN A 95 5.79 1.95 4.75
N VAL A 96 5.71 0.67 5.08
CA VAL A 96 4.76 -0.25 4.46
C VAL A 96 3.62 -0.52 5.43
N HIS A 97 2.39 -0.29 4.98
CA HIS A 97 1.18 -0.65 5.70
C HIS A 97 0.69 -2.00 5.16
N VAL A 98 0.71 -3.02 6.00
CA VAL A 98 0.27 -4.38 5.64
C VAL A 98 -1.19 -4.55 6.00
N LEU A 99 -2.02 -4.87 5.01
CA LEU A 99 -3.45 -5.05 5.15
C LEU A 99 -3.81 -6.54 4.99
N TYR A 100 -4.67 -7.06 5.87
CA TYR A 100 -5.09 -8.44 5.84
C TYR A 100 -6.45 -8.65 6.53
N PRO A 101 -7.23 -9.67 6.14
CA PRO A 101 -8.51 -9.98 6.78
C PRO A 101 -8.33 -10.42 8.23
N LYS A 102 -9.28 -10.06 9.08
CA LYS A 102 -9.26 -10.43 10.50
C LYS A 102 -9.15 -11.95 10.73
N LYS A 103 -9.76 -12.76 9.85
CA LYS A 103 -9.72 -14.24 9.93
C LYS A 103 -8.30 -14.81 9.80
N ASP A 104 -7.41 -14.11 9.08
CA ASP A 104 -6.04 -14.55 8.79
C ASP A 104 -5.01 -13.87 9.72
N LYS A 105 -5.49 -13.18 10.75
CA LYS A 105 -4.67 -12.33 11.65
C LYS A 105 -3.48 -13.08 12.25
N GLU A 106 -3.69 -14.27 12.79
CA GLU A 106 -2.64 -15.01 13.50
C GLU A 106 -1.50 -15.39 12.55
N ALA A 107 -1.83 -15.97 11.40
CA ALA A 107 -0.86 -16.39 10.39
C ALA A 107 -0.07 -15.20 9.82
N VAL A 108 -0.76 -14.09 9.51
CA VAL A 108 -0.09 -12.89 8.96
C VAL A 108 0.75 -12.19 10.02
N GLN A 109 0.32 -12.13 11.27
CA GLN A 109 1.15 -11.56 12.33
C GLN A 109 2.39 -12.39 12.63
N GLU A 110 2.32 -13.70 12.52
CA GLU A 110 3.49 -14.57 12.62
C GLU A 110 4.46 -14.33 11.46
N PHE A 111 3.97 -14.25 10.22
CA PHE A 111 4.75 -13.85 9.05
C PHE A 111 5.44 -12.50 9.24
N ILE A 112 4.72 -11.48 9.74
CA ILE A 112 5.31 -10.15 10.00
C ILE A 112 6.44 -10.25 11.01
N LYS A 113 6.26 -11.02 12.09
CA LYS A 113 7.28 -11.19 13.14
C LYS A 113 8.53 -11.91 12.64
N ASN A 114 8.34 -12.99 11.87
CA ASN A 114 9.41 -13.90 11.51
C ASN A 114 10.15 -13.45 10.23
N ASP A 115 9.43 -12.92 9.24
CA ASP A 115 9.96 -12.65 7.91
C ASP A 115 10.11 -11.18 7.57
N LEU A 116 9.23 -10.29 8.10
CA LEU A 116 9.26 -8.86 7.74
C LEU A 116 10.00 -7.99 8.75
N SER A 117 9.98 -8.33 10.04
CA SER A 117 10.52 -7.48 11.10
C SER A 117 11.99 -7.13 10.90
N ILE A 118 12.79 -8.03 10.34
CA ILE A 118 14.21 -7.83 10.05
C ILE A 118 14.50 -6.70 9.07
N TYR A 119 13.51 -6.32 8.25
CA TYR A 119 13.59 -5.20 7.31
C TYR A 119 13.07 -3.89 7.91
N CYS A 120 12.45 -3.94 9.09
CA CYS A 120 11.98 -2.76 9.80
C CYS A 120 13.12 -2.06 10.55
N GLN A 121 13.01 -0.75 10.70
CA GLN A 121 13.99 0.00 11.51
C GLN A 121 13.92 -0.47 12.96
N ASP A 122 15.06 -0.93 13.50
CA ASP A 122 15.19 -1.48 14.86
C ASP A 122 14.21 -2.64 15.13
N ASN A 123 13.86 -3.40 14.10
CA ASN A 123 12.83 -4.47 14.13
C ASN A 123 11.47 -4.01 14.67
N ARG A 124 11.15 -2.71 14.60
CA ARG A 124 9.91 -2.16 15.14
C ARG A 124 8.79 -2.16 14.11
N TYR A 125 7.63 -2.60 14.54
CA TYR A 125 6.36 -2.58 13.79
C TYR A 125 5.20 -2.38 14.76
N ILE A 126 4.04 -1.99 14.23
CA ILE A 126 2.84 -1.71 15.01
C ILE A 126 1.72 -2.60 14.47
N PHE A 127 1.02 -3.29 15.36
CA PHE A 127 -0.24 -3.94 15.03
C PHE A 127 -1.41 -3.04 15.38
N ASP A 128 -2.30 -2.85 14.43
CA ASP A 128 -3.50 -2.03 14.57
C ASP A 128 -4.73 -2.74 14.01
N ASN A 129 -5.89 -2.14 14.15
CA ASN A 129 -7.15 -2.61 13.59
C ASN A 129 -7.92 -1.41 13.03
N VAL A 130 -8.80 -1.70 12.06
CA VAL A 130 -9.74 -0.69 11.54
C VAL A 130 -10.61 -0.19 12.70
N GLY A 131 -10.59 1.13 12.92
CA GLY A 131 -11.38 1.80 13.95
C GLY A 131 -12.81 2.14 13.50
N ASN A 132 -13.55 2.80 14.39
CA ASN A 132 -14.95 3.18 14.13
C ASN A 132 -15.10 4.43 13.24
N GLY A 133 -14.00 4.95 12.71
CA GLY A 133 -14.00 6.18 11.94
C GLY A 133 -13.97 7.46 12.80
N ALA A 134 -13.99 8.61 12.14
CA ALA A 134 -13.98 9.90 12.82
C ALA A 134 -15.34 10.18 13.49
N ILE A 135 -15.30 10.67 14.72
CA ILE A 135 -16.48 11.12 15.46
C ILE A 135 -16.44 12.65 15.47
N LYS A 136 -17.56 13.28 15.06
CA LYS A 136 -17.70 14.73 15.17
C LYS A 136 -17.90 15.06 16.66
N LEU A 137 -16.99 15.88 17.18
CA LEU A 137 -17.10 16.46 18.55
C LEU A 137 -18.16 17.54 18.60
#